data_5c74dce7e7538825c24fd7e1b0ddf4aa
#
_entry.id   5c74dce7e7538825c24fd7e1b0ddf4aa
#
_cell.length_a   1.000
_cell.length_b   1.000
_cell.length_c   1.000
_cell.angle_alpha   90.00
_cell.angle_beta   90.00
_cell.angle_gamma   90.00
#
_symmetry.space_group_name_H-M   'P 1'
#
loop_
_entity.id
_entity.type
_entity.pdbx_description
1 polymer ?
#
loop_
_entity_poly.entity_id
_entity_poly.type
_entity_poly.pdbx_seq_one_letter_code
_entity_poly.pdbx_strand_id
1 'polypeptide(L)' 'MIRNPLEIYNYAGDEDNFPNQMAFFGVNRNKQVELRLFSEHGAAPPFILNYTEAACLRNWLEDYLSDVTR' A
#
# COMPACT_ATOMS: atom_id res chain seq x y z
N MET A 1 1.45 -8.12 -16.17
CA MET A 1 0.06 -7.85 -15.71
C MET A 1 -0.07 -8.11 -14.23
N ILE A 2 -0.68 -7.18 -13.52
CA ILE A 2 -0.92 -7.33 -12.09
C ILE A 2 -2.16 -8.21 -11.91
N ARG A 3 -2.02 -9.30 -11.16
CA ARG A 3 -3.11 -10.25 -10.98
C ARG A 3 -3.63 -10.30 -9.57
N ASN A 4 -2.73 -10.15 -8.62
CA ASN A 4 -3.08 -10.28 -7.22
C ASN A 4 -2.91 -8.94 -6.51
N PRO A 5 -3.87 -8.56 -5.68
CA PRO A 5 -3.67 -7.38 -4.84
C PRO A 5 -2.52 -7.61 -3.87
N LEU A 6 -1.89 -6.53 -3.47
CA LEU A 6 -0.86 -6.55 -2.45
C LEU A 6 -1.48 -6.14 -1.12
N GLU A 7 -1.23 -6.94 -0.09
CA GLU A 7 -1.68 -6.63 1.26
C GLU A 7 -0.47 -6.48 2.17
N ILE A 8 -0.44 -5.40 2.92
CA ILE A 8 0.63 -5.15 3.87
C ILE A 8 0.00 -4.95 5.24
N TYR A 9 0.48 -5.71 6.23
CA TYR A 9 -0.04 -5.67 7.58
C TYR A 9 0.98 -5.05 8.51
N ASN A 10 0.52 -4.16 9.37
CA ASN A 10 1.37 -3.53 10.38
C ASN A 10 0.90 -3.96 11.76
N TYR A 11 1.73 -4.71 12.45
CA TYR A 11 1.40 -5.25 13.77
C TYR A 11 1.90 -4.37 14.92
N ALA A 12 2.58 -3.33 14.66
CA ALA A 12 3.09 -2.29 15.58
C ALA A 12 2.94 -2.62 17.08
N GLY A 13 3.73 -3.58 17.56
CA GLY A 13 3.77 -3.89 18.99
C GLY A 13 2.57 -4.62 19.54
N ASP A 14 1.75 -5.16 18.69
CA ASP A 14 0.55 -5.87 19.11
C ASP A 14 0.88 -7.28 19.56
N GLU A 15 0.62 -7.55 20.81
CA GLU A 15 0.90 -8.85 21.40
C GLU A 15 -0.14 -9.90 21.05
N ASP A 16 -1.29 -9.46 20.59
CA ASP A 16 -2.39 -10.35 20.22
C ASP A 16 -2.31 -10.80 18.77
N ASN A 17 -1.27 -10.39 18.06
CA ASN A 17 -1.04 -10.75 16.67
C ASN A 17 -2.12 -10.23 15.71
N PHE A 18 -2.82 -9.20 16.09
CA PHE A 18 -3.73 -8.52 15.19
C PHE A 18 -3.04 -7.33 14.57
N PRO A 19 -3.15 -7.15 13.26
CA PRO A 19 -2.57 -5.98 12.64
C PRO A 19 -3.30 -4.71 13.08
N ASN A 20 -2.54 -3.71 13.50
CA ASN A 20 -3.12 -2.42 13.84
C ASN A 20 -3.64 -1.72 12.60
N GLN A 21 -2.97 -1.94 11.49
CA GLN A 21 -3.29 -1.31 10.23
C GLN A 21 -3.00 -2.27 9.09
N MET A 22 -3.76 -2.12 8.02
CA MET A 22 -3.53 -2.87 6.81
C MET A 22 -3.62 -1.92 5.62
N ALA A 23 -2.70 -2.07 4.69
CA ALA A 23 -2.76 -1.39 3.40
C ALA A 23 -3.06 -2.41 2.31
N PHE A 24 -4.01 -2.08 1.47
CA PHE A 24 -4.43 -2.93 0.37
C PHE A 24 -4.22 -2.17 -0.94
N PHE A 25 -3.50 -2.78 -1.86
CA PHE A 25 -3.22 -2.20 -3.17
C PHE A 25 -3.85 -3.07 -4.24
N GLY A 26 -4.65 -2.47 -5.09
CA GLY A 26 -5.26 -3.20 -6.19
C GLY A 26 -5.34 -2.34 -7.43
N VAL A 27 -5.83 -2.92 -8.51
CA VAL A 27 -6.04 -2.20 -9.77
C VAL A 27 -7.54 -2.17 -10.04
N ASN A 28 -8.08 -0.97 -10.26
CA ASN A 28 -9.50 -0.83 -10.49
C ASN A 28 -9.85 -1.01 -11.98
N ARG A 29 -11.13 -0.82 -12.31
CA ARG A 29 -11.61 -0.99 -13.70
C ARG A 29 -10.93 -0.05 -14.67
N ASN A 30 -10.53 1.11 -14.20
CA ASN A 30 -9.91 2.13 -15.05
C ASN A 30 -8.41 1.94 -15.15
N LYS A 31 -7.89 0.79 -14.67
CA LYS A 31 -6.47 0.46 -14.70
C LYS A 31 -5.64 1.42 -13.85
N GLN A 32 -6.26 1.99 -12.83
CA GLN A 32 -5.58 2.83 -11.86
C GLN A 32 -5.30 2.05 -10.60
N VAL A 33 -4.23 2.42 -9.89
CA VAL A 33 -3.93 1.81 -8.62
C VAL A 33 -4.87 2.37 -7.57
N GLU A 34 -5.47 1.49 -6.80
CA GLU A 34 -6.35 1.87 -5.71
C GLU A 34 -5.71 1.42 -4.41
N LEU A 35 -5.44 2.39 -3.53
CA LEU A 35 -4.86 2.14 -2.23
C LEU A 35 -5.96 2.31 -1.19
N ARG A 36 -6.14 1.30 -0.35
CA ARG A 36 -7.08 1.35 0.76
C ARG A 36 -6.35 1.11 2.06
N LEU A 37 -6.66 1.90 3.05
CA LEU A 37 -6.08 1.77 4.39
C LEU A 37 -7.17 1.38 5.36
N PHE A 38 -6.88 0.37 6.16
CA PHE A 38 -7.80 -0.13 7.18
C PHE A 38 -7.11 -0.10 8.54
N SER A 39 -7.89 0.14 9.56
CA SER A 39 -7.43 0.05 10.93
C SER A 39 -8.57 -0.48 11.78
N GLU A 40 -8.31 -0.64 13.07
CA GLU A 40 -9.38 -1.05 14.00
C GLU A 40 -10.48 -0.01 14.09
N HIS A 41 -10.23 1.21 13.65
CA HIS A 41 -11.21 2.29 13.65
C HIS A 41 -11.98 2.40 12.34
N GLY A 42 -11.74 1.50 11.40
CA GLY A 42 -12.44 1.48 10.14
C GLY A 42 -11.53 1.71 8.95
N ALA A 43 -12.15 2.03 7.82
CA ALA A 43 -11.44 2.21 6.56
C ALA A 43 -11.40 3.67 6.17
N ALA A 44 -10.26 4.10 5.65
CA ALA A 44 -10.14 5.42 5.03
C ALA A 44 -10.72 5.38 3.61
N PRO A 45 -11.12 6.54 3.06
CA PRO A 45 -11.53 6.60 1.66
C PRO A 45 -10.42 6.11 0.74
N PRO A 46 -10.75 5.46 -0.37
CA PRO A 46 -9.72 4.98 -1.30
C PRO A 46 -8.89 6.13 -1.86
N PHE A 47 -7.60 5.87 -2.02
CA PHE A 47 -6.69 6.80 -2.66
C PHE A 47 -6.34 6.22 -4.03
N ILE A 48 -6.60 6.98 -5.09
CA ILE A 48 -6.42 6.51 -6.46
C ILE A 48 -5.18 7.14 -7.06
N LEU A 49 -4.33 6.30 -7.63
CA LEU A 49 -3.12 6.73 -8.32
C LEU A 49 -3.23 6.42 -9.80
N ASN A 50 -2.95 7.41 -10.63
CA ASN A 50 -2.83 7.16 -12.07
C ASN A 50 -1.44 6.61 -12.38
N TYR A 51 -1.19 6.34 -13.66
CA TYR A 51 0.08 5.74 -14.08
C TYR A 51 1.28 6.60 -13.67
N THR A 52 1.21 7.90 -13.90
CA THR A 52 2.31 8.81 -13.59
C THR A 52 2.59 8.85 -12.10
N GLU A 53 1.53 8.92 -11.30
CA GLU A 53 1.66 8.95 -9.84
C GLU A 53 2.23 7.65 -9.30
N ALA A 54 1.78 6.53 -9.86
CA ALA A 54 2.31 5.23 -9.46
C ALA A 54 3.79 5.11 -9.81
N ALA A 55 4.20 5.63 -10.97
CA ALA A 55 5.60 5.62 -11.37
C ALA A 55 6.45 6.49 -10.45
N CYS A 56 5.92 7.62 -10.01
CA CYS A 56 6.61 8.46 -9.03
C CYS A 56 6.79 7.74 -7.70
N LEU A 57 5.77 7.05 -7.25
CA LEU A 57 5.87 6.26 -6.02
C LEU A 57 6.92 5.15 -6.15
N ARG A 58 6.94 4.47 -7.29
CA ARG A 58 7.95 3.44 -7.53
C ARG A 58 9.35 4.02 -7.42
N ASN A 59 9.60 5.16 -8.06
CA ASN A 59 10.91 5.76 -8.05
C ASN A 59 11.33 6.17 -6.64
N TRP A 60 10.41 6.73 -5.88
CA TRP A 60 10.67 7.11 -4.50
C TRP A 60 11.01 5.88 -3.64
N LEU A 61 10.26 4.80 -3.82
CA LEU A 61 10.51 3.57 -3.08
C LEU A 61 11.85 2.94 -3.45
N GLU A 62 12.23 2.98 -4.73
CA GLU A 62 13.52 2.48 -5.16
C GLU A 62 14.66 3.26 -4.50
N ASP A 63 14.55 4.57 -4.43
CA ASP A 63 15.54 5.41 -3.77
C ASP A 63 15.62 5.10 -2.28
N TYR A 64 14.47 4.95 -1.64
CA TYR A 64 14.42 4.60 -0.23
C TYR A 64 15.12 3.27 0.04
N LEU A 65 14.78 2.25 -0.76
CA LEU A 65 15.35 0.92 -0.57
C LEU A 65 16.86 0.93 -0.83
N SER A 66 17.31 1.70 -1.80
CA SER A 66 18.72 1.84 -2.10
C SER A 66 19.47 2.45 -0.93
N ASP A 67 18.88 3.46 -0.29
CA ASP A 67 19.53 4.13 0.84
C ASP A 67 19.64 3.23 2.07
N VAL A 68 18.60 2.49 2.38
CA VAL A 68 18.59 1.70 3.62
C VAL A 68 19.36 0.39 3.50
N THR A 69 19.72 -0.03 2.29
CA THR A 69 20.47 -1.26 2.08
C THR A 69 21.96 -1.05 1.85
N ARG A 70 22.43 0.17 1.95
CA ARG A 70 23.87 0.47 1.82
C ARG A 70 24.65 0.04 3.03
#